data_06457657f0513b7f816af66ba89d22a8
#
_entry.id   06457657f0513b7f816af66ba89d22a8
#
_cell.length_a   1.000
_cell.length_b   1.000
_cell.length_c   1.000
_cell.angle_alpha   90.00
_cell.angle_beta   90.00
_cell.angle_gamma   90.00
#
_symmetry.space_group_name_H-M   'P 1'
#
loop_
_entity.id
_entity.type
_entity.pdbx_description
1 polymer ?
#
loop_
_entity_poly.entity_id
_entity_poly.type
_entity_poly.pdbx_seq_one_letter_code
_entity_poly.pdbx_strand_id
1 'polypeptide(L)'
;MKLEDLKASFDAALVAHDGEVLILVTQMDPDAIGSALALKTLLTQYGRRLATIYYAGEVSHPQNQTLMNLLNLERVFGPIANLIEDLGDDGIPEGVPVALVDSSMINDARLGSFAGNIDPVIVIDHHRSELTPADGKFIWIDDGVGSASTMMVELCELLASERFGDTDQQLLGDNSFFKDFPQVAQALAMGIYTDTHSLLAANERDRAAWGILMEYVQHNELKPFIDYPLSAQHFENLAYVLKNQRRDGAVLVASCGYMDIKDGDDLSTFADYLLRLNGVTEVYVWGIVGDKVRVSARSTNVSNPLDSHLRHIFGKFSGAKVSQDGRGEGGALMLLNLGDWGSPETREEVRALVTKFIEAKVFAKAPDNAG
;
A
#
# COMPACT_ATOMS: atom_id res chain seq x y z
N MET A 1 -1.66 -18.44 13.30
CA MET A 1 -0.54 -19.40 13.49
C MET A 1 0.04 -19.18 14.90
N LYS A 2 0.51 -20.20 15.63
CA LYS A 2 1.22 -19.99 16.90
C LYS A 2 2.65 -19.52 16.61
N LEU A 3 3.26 -18.77 17.54
CA LEU A 3 4.64 -18.25 17.35
C LEU A 3 5.67 -19.35 17.08
N GLU A 4 5.58 -20.48 17.76
CA GLU A 4 6.46 -21.64 17.54
C GLU A 4 6.30 -22.23 16.13
N ASP A 5 5.08 -22.24 15.61
CA ASP A 5 4.76 -22.72 14.26
C ASP A 5 5.29 -21.77 13.18
N LEU A 6 5.30 -20.44 13.47
CA LEU A 6 5.82 -19.43 12.55
C LEU A 6 7.29 -19.65 12.24
N LYS A 7 8.11 -19.84 13.28
CA LYS A 7 9.53 -20.10 13.10
C LYS A 7 9.78 -21.38 12.31
N ALA A 8 9.14 -22.47 12.71
CA ALA A 8 9.33 -23.76 12.05
C ALA A 8 8.96 -23.68 10.56
N SER A 9 7.88 -22.99 10.23
CA SER A 9 7.44 -22.76 8.85
C SER A 9 8.43 -21.87 8.07
N PHE A 10 8.95 -20.80 8.69
CA PHE A 10 9.94 -19.92 8.07
C PHE A 10 11.24 -20.67 7.78
N ASP A 11 11.77 -21.41 8.75
CA ASP A 11 12.97 -22.24 8.59
C ASP A 11 12.77 -23.31 7.51
N ALA A 12 11.61 -23.96 7.47
CA ALA A 12 11.29 -24.95 6.45
C ALA A 12 11.29 -24.34 5.03
N ALA A 13 10.74 -23.15 4.85
CA ALA A 13 10.77 -22.44 3.58
C ALA A 13 12.21 -22.10 3.15
N LEU A 14 13.06 -21.66 4.09
CA LEU A 14 14.47 -21.39 3.82
C LEU A 14 15.27 -22.65 3.45
N VAL A 15 14.93 -23.79 4.03
CA VAL A 15 15.58 -25.06 3.71
C VAL A 15 15.11 -25.62 2.36
N ALA A 16 13.83 -25.45 2.05
CA ALA A 16 13.24 -25.97 0.82
C ALA A 16 13.70 -25.23 -0.46
N HIS A 17 14.07 -23.97 -0.33
CA HIS A 17 14.40 -23.08 -1.45
C HIS A 17 15.78 -22.45 -1.30
N ASP A 18 16.68 -22.79 -2.21
CA ASP A 18 18.02 -22.23 -2.28
C ASP A 18 18.08 -20.99 -3.20
N GLY A 19 19.12 -20.20 -3.05
CA GLY A 19 19.39 -19.04 -3.91
C GLY A 19 19.00 -17.69 -3.31
N GLU A 20 19.07 -16.67 -4.15
CA GLU A 20 18.66 -15.31 -3.83
C GLU A 20 17.15 -15.19 -3.83
N VAL A 21 16.60 -14.53 -2.82
CA VAL A 21 15.15 -14.26 -2.72
C VAL A 21 14.80 -12.96 -3.41
N LEU A 22 13.89 -13.00 -4.36
CA LEU A 22 13.32 -11.81 -4.98
C LEU A 22 12.10 -11.34 -4.17
N ILE A 23 12.23 -10.20 -3.48
CA ILE A 23 11.12 -9.60 -2.73
C ILE A 23 10.40 -8.65 -3.67
N LEU A 24 9.14 -8.94 -3.98
CA LEU A 24 8.33 -8.12 -4.87
C LEU A 24 7.31 -7.31 -4.05
N VAL A 25 7.32 -5.99 -4.29
CA VAL A 25 6.43 -5.02 -3.67
C VAL A 25 5.46 -4.51 -4.73
N THR A 26 4.17 -4.74 -4.55
CA THR A 26 3.16 -4.38 -5.55
C THR A 26 2.67 -2.93 -5.41
N GLN A 27 2.78 -2.36 -4.22
CA GLN A 27 2.42 -0.96 -3.93
C GLN A 27 3.45 -0.37 -2.98
N MET A 28 4.02 0.77 -3.34
CA MET A 28 5.05 1.45 -2.56
C MET A 28 4.41 2.41 -1.56
N ASP A 29 3.93 1.87 -0.45
CA ASP A 29 3.53 2.65 0.73
C ASP A 29 4.46 2.33 1.93
N PRO A 30 4.34 3.04 3.06
CA PRO A 30 5.28 2.87 4.17
C PRO A 30 5.23 1.47 4.79
N ASP A 31 4.08 0.79 4.77
CA ASP A 31 3.96 -0.56 5.31
C ASP A 31 4.70 -1.58 4.45
N ALA A 32 4.49 -1.54 3.14
CA ALA A 32 5.21 -2.39 2.19
C ALA A 32 6.72 -2.10 2.19
N ILE A 33 7.12 -0.81 2.24
CA ILE A 33 8.54 -0.40 2.30
C ILE A 33 9.19 -0.94 3.58
N GLY A 34 8.57 -0.72 4.74
CA GLY A 34 9.08 -1.20 6.03
C GLY A 34 9.19 -2.72 6.07
N SER A 35 8.13 -3.41 5.65
CA SER A 35 8.05 -4.87 5.63
C SER A 35 9.07 -5.50 4.68
N ALA A 36 9.26 -4.95 3.48
CA ALA A 36 10.26 -5.44 2.53
C ALA A 36 11.70 -5.25 3.04
N LEU A 37 12.00 -4.08 3.62
CA LEU A 37 13.31 -3.80 4.22
C LEU A 37 13.60 -4.73 5.39
N ALA A 38 12.62 -4.97 6.25
CA ALA A 38 12.73 -5.88 7.38
C ALA A 38 12.95 -7.32 6.91
N LEU A 39 12.15 -7.81 5.95
CA LEU A 39 12.32 -9.15 5.40
C LEU A 39 13.70 -9.34 4.75
N LYS A 40 14.16 -8.38 3.92
CA LYS A 40 15.50 -8.42 3.33
C LYS A 40 16.59 -8.53 4.40
N THR A 41 16.49 -7.69 5.43
CA THR A 41 17.46 -7.69 6.53
C THR A 41 17.42 -9.00 7.30
N LEU A 42 16.23 -9.51 7.59
CA LEU A 42 16.03 -10.78 8.27
C LEU A 42 16.62 -11.97 7.46
N LEU A 43 16.31 -12.05 6.16
CA LEU A 43 16.84 -13.09 5.27
C LEU A 43 18.37 -13.05 5.24
N THR A 44 18.98 -11.86 5.19
CA THR A 44 20.42 -11.69 5.14
C THR A 44 21.07 -12.06 6.47
N GLN A 45 20.52 -11.63 7.59
CA GLN A 45 21.15 -11.77 8.90
C GLN A 45 20.84 -13.10 9.57
N TYR A 46 19.60 -13.57 9.50
CA TYR A 46 19.15 -14.82 10.07
C TYR A 46 19.27 -15.97 9.06
N GLY A 47 18.66 -15.84 7.91
CA GLY A 47 18.59 -16.89 6.87
C GLY A 47 19.90 -17.09 6.11
N ARG A 48 20.86 -16.17 6.23
CA ARG A 48 22.10 -16.11 5.44
C ARG A 48 21.85 -16.23 3.95
N ARG A 49 20.79 -15.57 3.47
CA ARG A 49 20.34 -15.54 2.07
C ARG A 49 20.51 -14.15 1.52
N LEU A 50 20.96 -14.05 0.28
CA LEU A 50 20.84 -12.79 -0.46
C LEU A 50 19.37 -12.52 -0.76
N ALA A 51 18.99 -11.27 -0.73
CA ALA A 51 17.65 -10.85 -1.11
C ALA A 51 17.71 -9.49 -1.79
N THR A 52 16.95 -9.37 -2.89
CA THR A 52 16.82 -8.11 -3.65
C THR A 52 15.36 -7.71 -3.71
N ILE A 53 15.11 -6.41 -3.50
CA ILE A 53 13.75 -5.86 -3.46
C ILE A 53 13.48 -5.18 -4.80
N TYR A 54 12.34 -5.55 -5.42
CA TYR A 54 11.81 -4.91 -6.61
C TYR A 54 10.40 -4.41 -6.34
N TYR A 55 10.10 -3.19 -6.79
CA TYR A 55 8.79 -2.59 -6.61
C TYR A 55 8.11 -2.30 -7.93
N ALA A 56 6.79 -2.43 -7.94
CA ALA A 56 5.93 -2.11 -9.06
C ALA A 56 5.40 -0.67 -8.97
N GLY A 57 5.18 -0.05 -10.12
CA GLY A 57 4.66 1.32 -10.21
C GLY A 57 5.70 2.39 -9.91
N GLU A 58 5.24 3.52 -9.41
CA GLU A 58 6.06 4.69 -9.09
C GLU A 58 5.89 5.09 -7.62
N VAL A 59 6.96 5.59 -7.01
CA VAL A 59 6.91 6.20 -5.68
C VAL A 59 6.49 7.65 -5.85
N SER A 60 5.20 7.91 -6.03
CA SER A 60 4.67 9.24 -6.35
C SER A 60 4.16 10.00 -5.13
N HIS A 61 3.65 9.30 -4.11
CA HIS A 61 3.16 9.95 -2.90
C HIS A 61 4.31 10.65 -2.14
N PRO A 62 4.19 11.97 -1.80
CA PRO A 62 5.27 12.72 -1.17
C PRO A 62 5.77 12.12 0.15
N GLN A 63 4.89 11.51 0.93
CA GLN A 63 5.24 10.82 2.18
C GLN A 63 6.13 9.61 1.92
N ASN A 64 5.82 8.80 0.89
CA ASN A 64 6.59 7.62 0.52
C ASN A 64 7.96 8.01 -0.03
N GLN A 65 8.02 9.07 -0.86
CA GLN A 65 9.29 9.65 -1.31
C GLN A 65 10.13 10.15 -0.13
N THR A 66 9.50 10.78 0.85
CA THR A 66 10.18 11.24 2.06
C THR A 66 10.78 10.08 2.83
N LEU A 67 10.04 8.96 3.00
CA LEU A 67 10.57 7.75 3.65
C LEU A 67 11.76 7.16 2.90
N MET A 68 11.65 7.01 1.58
CA MET A 68 12.73 6.51 0.73
C MET A 68 14.01 7.36 0.87
N ASN A 69 13.85 8.69 0.87
CA ASN A 69 14.96 9.63 0.99
C ASN A 69 15.57 9.63 2.39
N LEU A 70 14.76 9.66 3.45
CA LEU A 70 15.22 9.66 4.85
C LEU A 70 16.10 8.45 5.15
N LEU A 71 15.73 7.29 4.63
CA LEU A 71 16.43 6.03 4.87
C LEU A 71 17.43 5.67 3.76
N ASN A 72 17.60 6.52 2.74
CA ASN A 72 18.48 6.29 1.58
C ASN A 72 18.20 4.96 0.87
N LEU A 73 16.92 4.65 0.67
CA LEU A 73 16.47 3.35 0.16
C LEU A 73 16.51 3.23 -1.37
N GLU A 74 16.76 4.28 -2.12
CA GLU A 74 16.81 4.27 -3.60
C GLU A 74 17.81 3.23 -4.18
N ARG A 75 18.85 2.87 -3.40
CA ARG A 75 19.82 1.83 -3.81
C ARG A 75 19.44 0.43 -3.33
N VAL A 76 18.44 0.32 -2.47
CA VAL A 76 17.99 -0.93 -1.87
C VAL A 76 16.79 -1.48 -2.62
N PHE A 77 15.95 -0.59 -3.16
CA PHE A 77 14.74 -0.89 -3.91
C PHE A 77 14.96 -0.59 -5.39
N GLY A 78 14.83 -1.61 -6.24
CA GLY A 78 14.86 -1.46 -7.69
C GLY A 78 13.44 -1.45 -8.29
N PRO A 79 13.18 -0.68 -9.37
CA PRO A 79 11.92 -0.82 -10.09
C PRO A 79 11.82 -2.20 -10.75
N ILE A 80 10.63 -2.80 -10.70
CA ILE A 80 10.38 -4.13 -11.29
C ILE A 80 10.62 -4.14 -12.80
N ALA A 81 10.53 -2.98 -13.45
CA ALA A 81 10.86 -2.82 -14.86
C ALA A 81 12.28 -3.27 -15.18
N ASN A 82 13.24 -3.00 -14.28
CA ASN A 82 14.63 -3.46 -14.47
C ASN A 82 14.73 -4.99 -14.42
N LEU A 83 13.99 -5.62 -13.49
CA LEU A 83 13.96 -7.08 -13.41
C LEU A 83 13.31 -7.70 -14.66
N ILE A 84 12.24 -7.07 -15.18
CA ILE A 84 11.58 -7.51 -16.41
C ILE A 84 12.53 -7.36 -17.61
N GLU A 85 13.29 -6.24 -17.69
CA GLU A 85 14.27 -6.02 -18.74
C GLU A 85 15.41 -7.05 -18.69
N ASP A 86 15.90 -7.38 -17.50
CA ASP A 86 16.98 -8.35 -17.29
C ASP A 86 16.57 -9.79 -17.60
N LEU A 87 15.34 -10.18 -17.25
CA LEU A 87 14.83 -11.54 -17.44
C LEU A 87 14.10 -11.74 -18.78
N GLY A 88 13.68 -10.66 -19.44
CA GLY A 88 12.87 -10.69 -20.66
C GLY A 88 11.46 -11.22 -20.43
N ASP A 89 10.81 -11.65 -21.54
CA ASP A 89 9.41 -12.13 -21.51
C ASP A 89 9.24 -13.53 -20.91
N ASP A 90 10.33 -14.26 -20.66
CA ASP A 90 10.30 -15.62 -20.12
C ASP A 90 9.87 -15.68 -18.62
N GLY A 91 9.83 -14.51 -17.98
CA GLY A 91 9.42 -14.40 -16.58
C GLY A 91 10.52 -14.80 -15.58
N ILE A 92 10.14 -14.96 -14.31
CA ILE A 92 11.08 -15.40 -13.26
C ILE A 92 11.40 -16.86 -13.48
N PRO A 93 12.69 -17.25 -13.57
CA PRO A 93 13.07 -18.65 -13.80
C PRO A 93 12.52 -19.58 -12.71
N GLU A 94 12.16 -20.80 -13.12
CA GLU A 94 11.71 -21.84 -12.19
C GLU A 94 12.77 -22.10 -11.11
N GLY A 95 12.34 -22.19 -9.85
CA GLY A 95 13.22 -22.43 -8.71
C GLY A 95 13.82 -21.18 -8.09
N VAL A 96 13.65 -19.97 -8.68
CA VAL A 96 14.03 -18.71 -8.03
C VAL A 96 12.99 -18.38 -6.95
N PRO A 97 13.38 -18.29 -5.67
CA PRO A 97 12.44 -18.03 -4.60
C PRO A 97 11.92 -16.59 -4.64
N VAL A 98 10.59 -16.44 -4.64
CA VAL A 98 9.90 -15.14 -4.64
C VAL A 98 9.25 -14.92 -3.28
N ALA A 99 9.34 -13.70 -2.76
CA ALA A 99 8.61 -13.25 -1.58
C ALA A 99 7.66 -12.10 -1.93
N LEU A 100 6.48 -12.11 -1.33
CA LEU A 100 5.53 -11.00 -1.32
C LEU A 100 5.36 -10.47 0.10
N VAL A 101 5.36 -9.16 0.26
CA VAL A 101 5.06 -8.50 1.53
C VAL A 101 3.97 -7.46 1.31
N ASP A 102 3.11 -7.32 2.30
CA ASP A 102 1.95 -6.42 2.28
C ASP A 102 1.04 -6.64 1.05
N SER A 103 1.13 -7.82 0.50
CA SER A 103 0.28 -8.27 -0.61
C SER A 103 0.36 -9.79 -0.73
N SER A 104 -0.77 -10.40 -1.04
CA SER A 104 -0.89 -11.81 -1.40
C SER A 104 -1.45 -12.01 -2.82
N MET A 105 -1.58 -10.92 -3.58
CA MET A 105 -2.16 -10.93 -4.92
C MET A 105 -1.13 -11.29 -5.99
N ILE A 106 -1.04 -12.57 -6.33
CA ILE A 106 -0.16 -13.05 -7.42
C ILE A 106 -0.56 -12.55 -8.82
N ASN A 107 -1.82 -12.15 -9.00
CA ASN A 107 -2.38 -11.67 -10.26
C ASN A 107 -2.38 -10.13 -10.36
N ASP A 108 -1.65 -9.43 -9.51
CA ASP A 108 -1.64 -7.98 -9.53
C ASP A 108 -1.06 -7.46 -10.85
N ALA A 109 -1.87 -6.72 -11.60
CA ALA A 109 -1.46 -6.20 -12.91
C ALA A 109 -0.24 -5.27 -12.85
N ARG A 110 0.08 -4.73 -11.67
CA ARG A 110 1.29 -3.92 -11.45
C ARG A 110 2.57 -4.73 -11.59
N LEU A 111 2.51 -6.05 -11.41
CA LEU A 111 3.65 -6.97 -11.61
C LEU A 111 4.02 -7.15 -13.10
N GLY A 112 3.28 -6.55 -14.03
CA GLY A 112 3.57 -6.62 -15.47
C GLY A 112 3.49 -8.06 -16.01
N SER A 113 4.52 -8.53 -16.72
CA SER A 113 4.59 -9.89 -17.27
C SER A 113 4.67 -10.98 -16.21
N PHE A 114 4.99 -10.66 -14.97
CA PHE A 114 5.03 -11.62 -13.86
C PHE A 114 3.66 -11.88 -13.24
N ALA A 115 2.64 -11.04 -13.52
CA ALA A 115 1.30 -11.21 -12.97
C ALA A 115 0.71 -12.58 -13.33
N GLY A 116 0.33 -13.36 -12.32
CA GLY A 116 -0.20 -14.73 -12.49
C GLY A 116 0.84 -15.81 -12.81
N ASN A 117 2.12 -15.44 -12.98
CA ASN A 117 3.21 -16.36 -13.33
C ASN A 117 4.24 -16.55 -12.19
N ILE A 118 3.96 -16.00 -11.00
CA ILE A 118 4.80 -16.16 -9.81
C ILE A 118 4.22 -17.22 -8.87
N ASP A 119 5.11 -17.99 -8.25
CA ASP A 119 4.77 -18.94 -7.19
C ASP A 119 5.55 -18.57 -5.92
N PRO A 120 5.04 -17.63 -5.09
CA PRO A 120 5.78 -17.13 -3.95
C PRO A 120 6.00 -18.21 -2.90
N VAL A 121 7.22 -18.25 -2.37
CA VAL A 121 7.63 -19.16 -1.29
C VAL A 121 7.52 -18.51 0.08
N ILE A 122 7.52 -17.17 0.13
CA ILE A 122 7.28 -16.37 1.33
C ILE A 122 6.17 -15.37 1.02
N VAL A 123 5.11 -15.33 1.85
CA VAL A 123 4.06 -14.32 1.80
C VAL A 123 3.77 -13.85 3.22
N ILE A 124 3.84 -12.54 3.44
CA ILE A 124 3.50 -11.90 4.71
C ILE A 124 2.53 -10.77 4.39
N ASP A 125 1.27 -10.93 4.79
CA ASP A 125 0.22 -10.00 4.41
C ASP A 125 -0.87 -9.91 5.50
N HIS A 126 -1.31 -8.69 5.80
CA HIS A 126 -2.39 -8.43 6.74
C HIS A 126 -3.75 -8.26 6.06
N HIS A 127 -3.81 -8.35 4.76
CA HIS A 127 -5.05 -8.32 4.01
C HIS A 127 -5.73 -9.69 3.95
N ARG A 128 -7.04 -9.70 3.73
CA ARG A 128 -7.77 -10.96 3.48
C ARG A 128 -7.29 -11.60 2.19
N SER A 129 -6.99 -12.88 2.25
CA SER A 129 -6.46 -13.64 1.13
C SER A 129 -7.04 -15.04 1.10
N GLU A 130 -7.08 -15.62 -0.09
CA GLU A 130 -7.43 -17.03 -0.32
C GLU A 130 -6.20 -17.95 -0.33
N LEU A 131 -4.99 -17.38 -0.23
CA LEU A 131 -3.77 -18.18 -0.14
C LEU A 131 -3.75 -18.98 1.16
N THR A 132 -3.37 -20.25 1.03
CA THR A 132 -3.29 -21.18 2.17
C THR A 132 -1.86 -21.64 2.37
N PRO A 133 -1.45 -21.97 3.61
CA PRO A 133 -0.16 -22.58 3.89
C PRO A 133 0.07 -23.83 3.04
N ALA A 134 1.30 -24.02 2.58
CA ALA A 134 1.72 -25.16 1.80
C ALA A 134 3.10 -25.65 2.26
N ASP A 135 3.39 -26.93 2.06
CA ASP A 135 4.67 -27.53 2.46
C ASP A 135 5.85 -26.81 1.77
N GLY A 136 6.88 -26.50 2.55
CA GLY A 136 8.06 -25.79 2.06
C GLY A 136 7.84 -24.31 1.75
N LYS A 137 6.68 -23.74 2.11
CA LYS A 137 6.39 -22.31 1.94
C LYS A 137 6.06 -21.67 3.27
N PHE A 138 6.40 -20.40 3.40
CA PHE A 138 6.01 -19.54 4.51
C PHE A 138 4.90 -18.59 4.08
N ILE A 139 3.66 -18.99 4.31
CA ILE A 139 2.47 -18.19 3.99
C ILE A 139 1.83 -17.75 5.31
N TRP A 140 2.06 -16.48 5.66
CA TRP A 140 1.52 -15.88 6.87
C TRP A 140 0.57 -14.75 6.51
N ILE A 141 -0.72 -15.08 6.55
CA ILE A 141 -1.82 -14.12 6.34
C ILE A 141 -2.53 -13.92 7.68
N ASP A 142 -2.66 -12.67 8.11
CA ASP A 142 -3.28 -12.34 9.41
C ASP A 142 -4.03 -11.00 9.34
N ASP A 143 -5.33 -11.06 9.06
CA ASP A 143 -6.20 -9.87 9.02
C ASP A 143 -6.60 -9.35 10.42
N GLY A 144 -6.03 -9.92 11.47
CA GLY A 144 -6.20 -9.50 12.87
C GLY A 144 -5.23 -8.43 13.33
N VAL A 145 -4.33 -7.93 12.47
CA VAL A 145 -3.41 -6.82 12.75
C VAL A 145 -3.64 -5.65 11.81
N GLY A 146 -3.18 -4.48 12.21
CA GLY A 146 -3.37 -3.25 11.45
C GLY A 146 -2.36 -3.04 10.31
N SER A 147 -1.23 -3.79 10.29
CA SER A 147 -0.18 -3.63 9.29
C SER A 147 0.69 -4.88 9.14
N ALA A 148 1.27 -5.09 7.97
CA ALA A 148 2.30 -6.11 7.75
C ALA A 148 3.59 -5.78 8.53
N SER A 149 3.86 -4.50 8.78
CA SER A 149 4.95 -4.05 9.65
C SER A 149 4.82 -4.59 11.08
N THR A 150 3.61 -4.67 11.64
CA THR A 150 3.36 -5.32 12.94
C THR A 150 3.80 -6.78 12.91
N MET A 151 3.41 -7.52 11.86
CA MET A 151 3.82 -8.91 11.67
C MET A 151 5.34 -9.04 11.56
N MET A 152 5.99 -8.14 10.81
CA MET A 152 7.44 -8.15 10.67
C MET A 152 8.16 -7.88 11.99
N VAL A 153 7.64 -6.99 12.86
CA VAL A 153 8.20 -6.79 14.21
C VAL A 153 8.15 -8.09 14.99
N GLU A 154 7.01 -8.77 15.03
CA GLU A 154 6.83 -10.02 15.74
C GLU A 154 7.79 -11.11 15.23
N LEU A 155 7.94 -11.23 13.90
CA LEU A 155 8.84 -12.22 13.30
C LEU A 155 10.32 -11.91 13.60
N CYS A 156 10.73 -10.65 13.49
CA CYS A 156 12.10 -10.22 13.78
C CYS A 156 12.49 -10.49 15.23
N GLU A 157 11.63 -10.14 16.18
CA GLU A 157 11.89 -10.38 17.61
C GLU A 157 11.87 -11.87 17.95
N LEU A 158 10.94 -12.65 17.38
CA LEU A 158 10.89 -14.09 17.54
C LEU A 158 12.21 -14.75 17.12
N LEU A 159 12.74 -14.39 15.95
CA LEU A 159 13.96 -15.01 15.42
C LEU A 159 15.24 -14.47 16.06
N ALA A 160 15.22 -13.24 16.60
CA ALA A 160 16.34 -12.69 17.33
C ALA A 160 16.52 -13.31 18.71
N SER A 161 15.43 -13.57 19.44
CA SER A 161 15.45 -14.14 20.78
C SER A 161 16.21 -15.47 20.87
N GLU A 162 16.15 -16.30 19.85
CA GLU A 162 16.84 -17.57 19.80
C GLU A 162 18.34 -17.48 19.42
N ARG A 163 18.72 -16.46 18.66
CA ARG A 163 20.12 -16.23 18.31
C ARG A 163 21.00 -16.00 19.56
N PHE A 164 20.40 -15.50 20.61
CA PHE A 164 21.08 -15.15 21.87
C PHE A 164 20.81 -16.12 23.03
N GLY A 165 20.04 -17.19 22.80
CA GLY A 165 19.95 -18.34 23.73
C GLY A 165 19.18 -18.08 25.03
N ASP A 166 18.26 -17.12 25.06
CA ASP A 166 17.48 -16.78 26.22
C ASP A 166 16.04 -17.30 26.10
N THR A 167 15.72 -18.36 26.86
CA THR A 167 14.40 -19.04 26.85
C THR A 167 13.42 -18.47 27.87
N ASP A 168 13.76 -17.45 28.65
CA ASP A 168 12.90 -16.89 29.70
C ASP A 168 12.80 -15.34 29.66
N GLN A 169 11.60 -14.89 29.25
CA GLN A 169 10.93 -13.67 29.69
C GLN A 169 11.77 -12.39 29.80
N GLN A 170 12.16 -11.79 28.69
CA GLN A 170 12.15 -10.31 28.55
C GLN A 170 12.48 -9.94 27.10
N LEU A 171 11.44 -9.80 26.27
CA LEU A 171 11.55 -9.26 24.91
C LEU A 171 11.91 -7.75 24.87
N LEU A 172 12.26 -7.20 26.02
CA LEU A 172 12.65 -5.80 26.22
C LEU A 172 14.06 -5.75 26.79
N GLY A 173 15.07 -5.57 25.96
CA GLY A 173 16.43 -5.43 26.43
C GLY A 173 17.51 -5.56 25.35
N ASP A 174 18.73 -5.78 25.78
CA ASP A 174 19.96 -5.76 24.98
C ASP A 174 20.02 -6.68 23.73
N ASN A 175 19.04 -7.57 23.54
CA ASN A 175 19.02 -8.60 22.51
C ASN A 175 17.99 -8.37 21.38
N SER A 176 17.33 -7.23 21.31
CA SER A 176 16.38 -6.95 20.25
C SER A 176 17.07 -6.85 18.88
N PHE A 177 16.39 -7.38 17.83
CA PHE A 177 16.78 -7.25 16.44
C PHE A 177 17.03 -5.78 16.04
N PHE A 178 16.20 -4.88 16.51
CA PHE A 178 16.19 -3.47 16.11
C PHE A 178 17.34 -2.65 16.69
N LYS A 179 18.03 -3.14 17.72
CA LYS A 179 19.23 -2.52 18.24
C LYS A 179 20.33 -2.42 17.18
N ASP A 180 20.49 -3.49 16.38
CA ASP A 180 21.49 -3.56 15.31
C ASP A 180 20.99 -2.93 14.01
N PHE A 181 19.65 -2.79 13.85
CA PHE A 181 18.98 -2.31 12.63
C PHE A 181 17.99 -1.19 12.91
N PRO A 182 18.40 -0.02 13.44
CA PRO A 182 17.49 1.07 13.80
C PRO A 182 16.76 1.66 12.57
N GLN A 183 17.35 1.59 11.37
CA GLN A 183 16.67 2.02 10.14
C GLN A 183 15.49 1.12 9.79
N VAL A 184 15.57 -0.18 10.08
CA VAL A 184 14.45 -1.12 9.92
C VAL A 184 13.35 -0.78 10.92
N ALA A 185 13.72 -0.51 12.19
CA ALA A 185 12.78 -0.07 13.20
C ALA A 185 12.04 1.20 12.77
N GLN A 186 12.76 2.17 12.22
CA GLN A 186 12.18 3.42 11.75
C GLN A 186 11.19 3.19 10.59
N ALA A 187 11.56 2.36 9.59
CA ALA A 187 10.69 2.05 8.46
C ALA A 187 9.40 1.33 8.90
N LEU A 188 9.52 0.32 9.77
CA LEU A 188 8.38 -0.42 10.31
C LEU A 188 7.46 0.45 11.17
N ALA A 189 8.04 1.36 11.99
CA ALA A 189 7.25 2.31 12.76
C ALA A 189 6.38 3.20 11.86
N MET A 190 6.94 3.65 10.72
CA MET A 190 6.19 4.46 9.76
C MET A 190 5.08 3.63 9.08
N GLY A 191 5.32 2.35 8.77
CA GLY A 191 4.30 1.42 8.27
C GLY A 191 3.14 1.26 9.26
N ILE A 192 3.43 0.93 10.53
CA ILE A 192 2.38 0.83 11.56
C ILE A 192 1.61 2.16 11.69
N TYR A 193 2.32 3.30 11.70
CA TYR A 193 1.70 4.60 11.85
C TYR A 193 0.69 4.92 10.74
N THR A 194 1.05 4.64 9.48
CA THR A 194 0.18 4.94 8.33
C THR A 194 -1.02 4.02 8.26
N ASP A 195 -0.80 2.72 8.32
CA ASP A 195 -1.86 1.73 8.13
C ASP A 195 -2.85 1.66 9.29
N THR A 196 -2.42 2.10 10.48
CA THR A 196 -3.31 2.22 11.62
C THR A 196 -3.90 3.64 11.79
N HIS A 197 -3.91 4.45 10.74
CA HIS A 197 -4.43 5.82 10.77
C HIS A 197 -3.86 6.67 11.91
N SER A 198 -2.55 6.79 11.96
CA SER A 198 -1.84 7.50 13.04
C SER A 198 -2.09 6.87 14.41
N LEU A 199 -2.11 5.55 14.49
CA LEU A 199 -2.37 4.71 15.66
C LEU A 199 -3.82 4.75 16.19
N LEU A 200 -4.73 5.45 15.53
CA LEU A 200 -6.13 5.52 15.95
C LEU A 200 -6.86 4.18 15.79
N ALA A 201 -6.53 3.42 14.74
CA ALA A 201 -7.07 2.09 14.47
C ALA A 201 -6.16 0.95 14.97
N ALA A 202 -5.05 1.27 15.66
CA ALA A 202 -4.11 0.30 16.17
C ALA A 202 -4.75 -0.61 17.23
N ASN A 203 -4.62 -1.92 17.06
CA ASN A 203 -5.02 -2.90 18.05
C ASN A 203 -3.93 -3.12 19.13
N GLU A 204 -4.07 -4.13 19.96
CA GLU A 204 -3.12 -4.42 21.02
C GLU A 204 -1.74 -4.85 20.47
N ARG A 205 -1.72 -5.68 19.43
CA ARG A 205 -0.47 -6.14 18.79
C ARG A 205 0.26 -5.00 18.09
N ASP A 206 -0.47 -4.14 17.37
CA ASP A 206 0.10 -2.96 16.72
C ASP A 206 0.75 -2.02 17.73
N ARG A 207 0.07 -1.78 18.87
CA ARG A 207 0.61 -0.94 19.95
C ARG A 207 1.83 -1.56 20.63
N ALA A 208 1.84 -2.88 20.81
CA ALA A 208 3.00 -3.58 21.36
C ALA A 208 4.20 -3.48 20.40
N ALA A 209 3.99 -3.77 19.12
CA ALA A 209 5.02 -3.63 18.09
C ALA A 209 5.55 -2.20 18.00
N TRP A 210 4.67 -1.20 17.99
CA TRP A 210 5.04 0.22 18.06
C TRP A 210 5.90 0.54 19.27
N GLY A 211 5.52 0.03 20.46
CA GLY A 211 6.26 0.22 21.71
C GLY A 211 7.70 -0.30 21.62
N ILE A 212 7.90 -1.48 21.06
CA ILE A 212 9.23 -2.07 20.83
C ILE A 212 10.05 -1.16 19.92
N LEU A 213 9.48 -0.73 18.80
CA LEU A 213 10.21 0.08 17.81
C LEU A 213 10.63 1.45 18.39
N MET A 214 9.79 2.07 19.22
CA MET A 214 10.05 3.39 19.81
C MET A 214 11.24 3.41 20.78
N GLU A 215 11.77 2.28 21.20
CA GLU A 215 13.04 2.22 21.95
C GLU A 215 14.27 2.49 21.04
N TYR A 216 14.14 2.26 19.74
CA TYR A 216 15.22 2.35 18.76
C TYR A 216 15.05 3.50 17.76
N VAL A 217 13.87 4.09 17.70
CA VAL A 217 13.54 5.17 16.75
C VAL A 217 13.71 6.53 17.40
N GLN A 218 14.45 7.41 16.73
CA GLN A 218 14.56 8.79 17.17
C GLN A 218 13.34 9.60 16.73
N HIS A 219 12.64 10.19 17.70
CA HIS A 219 11.39 10.92 17.45
C HIS A 219 11.54 12.11 16.49
N ASN A 220 12.69 12.78 16.48
CA ASN A 220 12.98 13.87 15.55
C ASN A 220 13.13 13.41 14.10
N GLU A 221 13.42 12.13 13.86
CA GLU A 221 13.53 11.54 12.52
C GLU A 221 12.16 11.17 11.96
N LEU A 222 11.15 10.93 12.82
CA LEU A 222 9.77 10.73 12.37
C LEU A 222 9.09 12.01 11.89
N LYS A 223 9.53 13.17 12.44
CA LYS A 223 8.89 14.45 12.13
C LYS A 223 8.86 14.79 10.63
N PRO A 224 9.95 14.69 9.85
CA PRO A 224 9.92 14.98 8.41
C PRO A 224 8.98 14.04 7.63
N PHE A 225 8.76 12.82 8.12
CA PHE A 225 7.83 11.87 7.53
C PHE A 225 6.36 12.22 7.86
N ILE A 226 6.07 12.70 9.07
CA ILE A 226 4.72 13.10 9.48
C ILE A 226 4.36 14.44 8.83
N ASP A 227 5.28 15.40 8.86
CA ASP A 227 5.14 16.74 8.28
C ASP A 227 5.88 16.82 6.91
N TYR A 228 5.66 15.82 6.03
CA TYR A 228 6.38 15.74 4.76
C TYR A 228 6.13 16.97 3.88
N PRO A 229 7.14 17.39 3.08
CA PRO A 229 7.02 18.58 2.25
C PRO A 229 6.04 18.35 1.10
N LEU A 230 5.18 19.33 0.87
CA LEU A 230 4.25 19.36 -0.26
C LEU A 230 4.76 20.33 -1.33
N SER A 231 4.59 20.00 -2.60
CA SER A 231 4.98 20.86 -3.71
C SER A 231 4.04 22.05 -3.86
N ALA A 232 4.51 23.13 -4.49
CA ALA A 232 3.62 24.24 -4.87
C ALA A 232 2.48 23.74 -5.77
N GLN A 233 2.75 22.79 -6.66
CA GLN A 233 1.75 22.18 -7.53
C GLN A 233 0.66 21.47 -6.75
N HIS A 234 0.98 20.79 -5.65
CA HIS A 234 -0.01 20.19 -4.77
C HIS A 234 -1.04 21.23 -4.26
N PHE A 235 -0.55 22.39 -3.81
CA PHE A 235 -1.44 23.47 -3.34
C PHE A 235 -2.26 24.11 -4.49
N GLU A 236 -1.69 24.22 -5.68
CA GLU A 236 -2.42 24.68 -6.87
C GLU A 236 -3.52 23.69 -7.25
N ASN A 237 -3.22 22.40 -7.26
CA ASN A 237 -4.17 21.31 -7.49
C ASN A 237 -5.29 21.34 -6.43
N LEU A 238 -4.94 21.47 -5.15
CA LEU A 238 -5.92 21.57 -4.06
C LEU A 238 -6.84 22.80 -4.24
N ALA A 239 -6.26 23.95 -4.57
CA ALA A 239 -7.04 25.17 -4.82
C ALA A 239 -7.99 25.00 -6.02
N TYR A 240 -7.55 24.27 -7.05
CA TYR A 240 -8.39 23.93 -8.20
C TYR A 240 -9.55 23.00 -7.81
N VAL A 241 -9.28 21.94 -7.05
CA VAL A 241 -10.28 21.00 -6.52
C VAL A 241 -11.35 21.71 -5.70
N LEU A 242 -10.93 22.61 -4.80
CA LEU A 242 -11.86 23.38 -3.95
C LEU A 242 -12.80 24.29 -4.76
N LYS A 243 -12.36 24.79 -5.93
CA LYS A 243 -13.17 25.60 -6.83
C LYS A 243 -14.06 24.75 -7.75
N ASN A 244 -13.66 23.55 -8.09
CA ASN A 244 -14.33 22.67 -9.07
C ASN A 244 -15.00 21.49 -8.38
N GLN A 245 -15.77 21.77 -7.35
CA GLN A 245 -16.54 20.79 -6.60
C GLN A 245 -18.05 21.00 -6.74
N ARG A 246 -18.79 19.92 -6.67
CA ARG A 246 -20.26 19.90 -6.60
C ARG A 246 -20.69 19.00 -5.48
N ARG A 247 -21.65 19.46 -4.70
CA ARG A 247 -22.22 18.72 -3.59
C ARG A 247 -23.72 18.49 -3.80
N ASP A 248 -24.18 17.27 -3.52
CA ASP A 248 -25.60 16.93 -3.41
C ASP A 248 -25.82 16.16 -2.09
N GLY A 249 -26.49 16.81 -1.15
CA GLY A 249 -26.69 16.26 0.20
C GLY A 249 -25.35 16.00 0.92
N ALA A 250 -25.07 14.74 1.22
CA ALA A 250 -23.87 14.29 1.90
C ALA A 250 -22.77 13.79 0.94
N VAL A 251 -23.03 13.80 -0.37
CA VAL A 251 -22.11 13.34 -1.41
C VAL A 251 -21.43 14.52 -2.08
N LEU A 252 -20.12 14.46 -2.26
CA LEU A 252 -19.30 15.50 -2.87
C LEU A 252 -18.48 14.91 -4.03
N VAL A 253 -18.53 15.55 -5.18
CA VAL A 253 -17.68 15.28 -6.34
C VAL A 253 -16.80 16.48 -6.60
N ALA A 254 -15.50 16.27 -6.81
CA ALA A 254 -14.54 17.31 -7.12
C ALA A 254 -13.59 16.91 -8.25
N SER A 255 -13.16 17.90 -9.04
CA SER A 255 -12.28 17.71 -10.19
C SER A 255 -10.92 18.33 -9.96
N CYS A 256 -9.84 17.58 -10.26
CA CYS A 256 -8.48 18.12 -10.39
C CYS A 256 -8.17 18.59 -11.82
N GLY A 257 -9.06 18.35 -12.78
CA GLY A 257 -8.77 18.63 -14.19
C GLY A 257 -7.72 17.68 -14.76
N TYR A 258 -6.82 18.24 -15.58
CA TYR A 258 -5.64 17.52 -16.07
C TYR A 258 -4.52 17.59 -15.05
N MET A 259 -3.86 16.46 -14.82
CA MET A 259 -2.78 16.30 -13.84
C MET A 259 -1.58 15.61 -14.48
N ASP A 260 -0.40 15.93 -14.00
CA ASP A 260 0.80 15.15 -14.31
C ASP A 260 0.71 13.76 -13.65
N ILE A 261 1.36 12.77 -14.27
CA ILE A 261 1.36 11.38 -13.76
C ILE A 261 1.91 11.31 -12.34
N LYS A 262 2.99 12.07 -12.06
CA LYS A 262 3.63 12.14 -10.74
C LYS A 262 2.75 12.71 -9.62
N ASP A 263 1.71 13.49 -9.98
CA ASP A 263 0.80 14.11 -9.01
C ASP A 263 -0.51 13.30 -8.85
N GLY A 264 -0.59 12.12 -9.46
CA GLY A 264 -1.81 11.30 -9.47
C GLY A 264 -2.29 10.84 -8.10
N ASP A 265 -1.40 10.75 -7.11
CA ASP A 265 -1.73 10.36 -5.74
C ASP A 265 -2.33 11.50 -4.91
N ASP A 266 -2.24 12.74 -5.39
CA ASP A 266 -2.95 13.88 -4.81
C ASP A 266 -4.47 13.66 -4.75
N LEU A 267 -5.03 12.87 -5.69
CA LEU A 267 -6.47 12.57 -5.71
C LEU A 267 -6.95 11.92 -4.42
N SER A 268 -6.16 10.99 -3.87
CA SER A 268 -6.49 10.32 -2.60
C SER A 268 -6.38 11.26 -1.42
N THR A 269 -5.33 12.06 -1.37
CA THR A 269 -5.10 13.06 -0.33
C THR A 269 -6.22 14.11 -0.31
N PHE A 270 -6.65 14.59 -1.48
CA PHE A 270 -7.75 15.55 -1.56
C PHE A 270 -9.10 14.93 -1.19
N ALA A 271 -9.31 13.64 -1.50
CA ALA A 271 -10.51 12.94 -1.06
C ALA A 271 -10.57 12.85 0.48
N ASP A 272 -9.43 12.59 1.14
CA ASP A 272 -9.33 12.60 2.61
C ASP A 272 -9.56 13.99 3.21
N TYR A 273 -9.06 15.05 2.57
CA TYR A 273 -9.32 16.41 3.03
C TYR A 273 -10.78 16.80 2.89
N LEU A 274 -11.41 16.49 1.76
CA LEU A 274 -12.79 16.85 1.49
C LEU A 274 -13.79 16.04 2.31
N LEU A 275 -13.44 14.81 2.71
CA LEU A 275 -14.28 14.00 3.61
C LEU A 275 -14.43 14.64 5.00
N ARG A 276 -13.51 15.54 5.39
CA ARG A 276 -13.58 16.27 6.66
C ARG A 276 -14.56 17.45 6.63
N LEU A 277 -15.15 17.77 5.48
CA LEU A 277 -16.17 18.81 5.39
C LEU A 277 -17.43 18.42 6.16
N ASN A 278 -17.93 19.34 6.99
CA ASN A 278 -19.11 19.06 7.81
C ASN A 278 -20.31 18.63 6.97
N GLY A 279 -20.89 17.49 7.34
CA GLY A 279 -22.05 16.88 6.69
C GLY A 279 -21.75 16.23 5.33
N VAL A 280 -20.48 15.95 5.01
CA VAL A 280 -20.05 15.11 3.89
C VAL A 280 -19.77 13.71 4.43
N THR A 281 -20.32 12.68 3.79
CA THR A 281 -20.09 11.27 4.12
C THR A 281 -19.49 10.48 2.97
N GLU A 282 -19.57 11.00 1.75
CA GLU A 282 -18.99 10.37 0.57
C GLU A 282 -18.32 11.43 -0.31
N VAL A 283 -17.12 11.14 -0.77
CA VAL A 283 -16.30 12.02 -1.62
C VAL A 283 -15.75 11.25 -2.80
N TYR A 284 -15.79 11.87 -3.97
CA TYR A 284 -15.21 11.38 -5.21
C TYR A 284 -14.36 12.49 -5.82
N VAL A 285 -13.04 12.33 -5.77
CA VAL A 285 -12.10 13.25 -6.42
C VAL A 285 -11.56 12.60 -7.66
N TRP A 286 -11.61 13.29 -8.80
CA TRP A 286 -11.15 12.76 -10.06
C TRP A 286 -10.24 13.71 -10.82
N GLY A 287 -9.40 13.13 -11.65
CA GLY A 287 -8.51 13.85 -12.55
C GLY A 287 -8.22 13.05 -13.83
N ILE A 288 -7.79 13.75 -14.87
CA ILE A 288 -7.29 13.17 -16.11
C ILE A 288 -5.77 13.10 -15.99
N VAL A 289 -5.24 11.87 -15.88
CA VAL A 289 -3.82 11.57 -15.67
C VAL A 289 -3.34 10.80 -16.91
N GLY A 290 -2.59 11.46 -17.77
CA GLY A 290 -2.23 10.91 -19.06
C GLY A 290 -3.46 10.67 -19.95
N ASP A 291 -3.68 9.40 -20.36
CA ASP A 291 -4.81 8.93 -21.16
C ASP A 291 -5.95 8.30 -20.33
N LYS A 292 -5.93 8.51 -19.02
CA LYS A 292 -6.84 7.85 -18.08
C LYS A 292 -7.55 8.86 -17.20
N VAL A 293 -8.83 8.60 -16.90
CA VAL A 293 -9.51 9.24 -15.77
C VAL A 293 -9.29 8.36 -14.54
N ARG A 294 -8.67 8.93 -13.51
CA ARG A 294 -8.55 8.32 -12.19
C ARG A 294 -9.56 8.95 -11.26
N VAL A 295 -10.23 8.13 -10.47
CA VAL A 295 -11.15 8.56 -9.42
C VAL A 295 -10.64 8.00 -8.11
N SER A 296 -10.50 8.84 -7.10
CA SER A 296 -10.31 8.42 -5.71
C SER A 296 -11.60 8.67 -4.93
N ALA A 297 -12.04 7.69 -4.18
CA ALA A 297 -13.28 7.76 -3.41
C ALA A 297 -13.03 7.46 -1.94
N ARG A 298 -13.78 8.14 -1.08
CA ARG A 298 -13.79 7.94 0.37
C ARG A 298 -15.23 7.94 0.85
N SER A 299 -15.54 7.06 1.80
CA SER A 299 -16.87 6.97 2.39
C SER A 299 -16.81 6.65 3.88
N THR A 300 -17.68 7.30 4.65
CA THR A 300 -18.00 6.92 6.03
C THR A 300 -19.42 6.31 6.11
N ASN A 301 -20.04 6.04 4.96
CA ASN A 301 -21.40 5.50 4.89
C ASN A 301 -21.40 3.98 4.98
N VAL A 302 -21.56 3.46 6.18
CA VAL A 302 -21.56 2.00 6.46
C VAL A 302 -22.73 1.28 5.79
N SER A 303 -23.83 1.99 5.49
CA SER A 303 -25.02 1.41 4.89
C SER A 303 -24.87 1.13 3.39
N ASN A 304 -23.90 1.75 2.74
CA ASN A 304 -23.63 1.57 1.32
C ASN A 304 -22.14 1.24 1.14
N PRO A 305 -21.74 -0.04 1.12
CA PRO A 305 -20.34 -0.44 0.98
C PRO A 305 -19.72 0.13 -0.29
N LEU A 306 -18.65 0.89 -0.13
CA LEU A 306 -18.01 1.64 -1.22
C LEU A 306 -17.57 0.74 -2.38
N ASP A 307 -17.11 -0.48 -2.12
CA ASP A 307 -16.66 -1.41 -3.17
C ASP A 307 -17.78 -1.76 -4.14
N SER A 308 -18.93 -2.22 -3.62
CA SER A 308 -20.07 -2.58 -4.45
C SER A 308 -20.61 -1.36 -5.20
N HIS A 309 -20.61 -0.19 -4.55
CA HIS A 309 -21.06 1.05 -5.16
C HIS A 309 -20.13 1.48 -6.31
N LEU A 310 -18.81 1.50 -6.12
CA LEU A 310 -17.85 1.82 -7.17
C LEU A 310 -17.95 0.87 -8.36
N ARG A 311 -18.06 -0.45 -8.12
CA ARG A 311 -18.24 -1.44 -9.19
C ARG A 311 -19.53 -1.21 -9.98
N HIS A 312 -20.59 -0.80 -9.29
CA HIS A 312 -21.89 -0.50 -9.94
C HIS A 312 -21.76 0.73 -10.86
N ILE A 313 -21.13 1.82 -10.40
CA ILE A 313 -21.08 3.09 -11.15
C ILE A 313 -19.95 3.16 -12.16
N PHE A 314 -18.78 2.55 -11.89
CA PHE A 314 -17.57 2.63 -12.74
C PHE A 314 -17.15 1.29 -13.37
N GLY A 315 -17.76 0.18 -12.97
CA GLY A 315 -17.50 -1.14 -13.58
C GLY A 315 -16.28 -1.87 -13.00
N LYS A 316 -15.73 -2.79 -13.79
CA LYS A 316 -14.73 -3.78 -13.33
C LYS A 316 -13.37 -3.20 -12.92
N PHE A 317 -12.99 -2.03 -13.38
CA PHE A 317 -11.74 -1.37 -13.05
C PHE A 317 -11.92 -0.39 -11.87
N SER A 318 -12.75 -0.76 -10.94
CA SER A 318 -12.98 -0.05 -9.69
C SER A 318 -13.05 -1.02 -8.52
N GLY A 319 -12.77 -0.52 -7.33
CA GLY A 319 -12.86 -1.30 -6.10
C GLY A 319 -12.56 -0.44 -4.89
N ALA A 320 -12.88 -0.97 -3.71
CA ALA A 320 -12.56 -0.33 -2.44
C ALA A 320 -12.21 -1.37 -1.38
N LYS A 321 -11.39 -0.92 -0.42
CA LYS A 321 -11.22 -1.58 0.88
C LYS A 321 -12.18 -0.92 1.87
N VAL A 322 -12.70 -1.69 2.81
CA VAL A 322 -13.49 -1.18 3.92
C VAL A 322 -12.76 -1.54 5.20
N SER A 323 -12.34 -0.54 5.95
CA SER A 323 -11.66 -0.72 7.21
C SER A 323 -12.62 -1.21 8.31
N GLN A 324 -12.07 -1.71 9.43
CA GLN A 324 -12.87 -2.25 10.53
C GLN A 324 -13.79 -1.20 11.18
N ASP A 325 -13.45 0.09 11.08
CA ASP A 325 -14.28 1.21 11.55
C ASP A 325 -15.39 1.61 10.57
N GLY A 326 -15.54 0.88 9.46
CA GLY A 326 -16.57 1.10 8.43
C GLY A 326 -16.23 2.19 7.41
N ARG A 327 -15.02 2.76 7.44
CA ARG A 327 -14.56 3.67 6.39
C ARG A 327 -14.23 2.91 5.12
N GLY A 328 -14.67 3.43 4.01
CA GLY A 328 -14.36 2.92 2.68
C GLY A 328 -13.32 3.80 1.99
N GLU A 329 -12.29 3.18 1.46
CA GLU A 329 -11.27 3.82 0.62
C GLU A 329 -11.18 3.06 -0.69
N GLY A 330 -11.26 3.77 -1.81
CA GLY A 330 -11.25 3.10 -3.09
C GLY A 330 -11.05 4.04 -4.26
N GLY A 331 -11.19 3.49 -5.44
CA GLY A 331 -11.04 4.24 -6.66
C GLY A 331 -11.53 3.54 -7.90
N ALA A 332 -11.45 4.25 -9.00
CA ALA A 332 -11.77 3.75 -10.32
C ALA A 332 -10.79 4.27 -11.36
N LEU A 333 -10.57 3.47 -12.38
CA LEU A 333 -9.75 3.80 -13.53
C LEU A 333 -10.58 3.65 -14.81
N MET A 334 -10.61 4.70 -15.63
CA MET A 334 -11.30 4.68 -16.92
C MET A 334 -10.31 5.10 -18.03
N LEU A 335 -10.24 4.31 -19.09
CA LEU A 335 -9.44 4.64 -20.26
C LEU A 335 -10.18 5.64 -21.14
N LEU A 336 -9.51 6.72 -21.50
CA LEU A 336 -10.11 7.75 -22.37
C LEU A 336 -9.80 7.54 -23.84
N ASN A 337 -8.90 6.77 -24.27
CA ASN A 337 -8.58 6.43 -25.68
C ASN A 337 -8.92 7.52 -26.70
N LEU A 338 -8.55 8.77 -26.40
CA LEU A 338 -9.05 9.95 -27.12
C LEU A 338 -8.31 10.22 -28.43
N GLY A 339 -7.16 9.57 -28.67
CA GLY A 339 -6.33 9.89 -29.83
C GLY A 339 -6.04 11.39 -29.91
N ASP A 340 -6.30 11.99 -31.08
CA ASP A 340 -6.08 13.43 -31.31
C ASP A 340 -6.99 14.36 -30.51
N TRP A 341 -8.07 13.84 -29.90
CA TRP A 341 -8.96 14.62 -29.01
C TRP A 341 -8.30 15.00 -27.69
N GLY A 342 -7.12 14.45 -27.40
CA GLY A 342 -6.30 14.84 -26.25
C GLY A 342 -5.44 16.08 -26.49
N SER A 343 -5.60 16.76 -27.62
CA SER A 343 -4.86 17.99 -27.95
C SER A 343 -5.16 19.12 -26.96
N PRO A 344 -4.24 20.08 -26.75
CA PRO A 344 -4.47 21.22 -25.85
C PRO A 344 -5.75 22.00 -26.17
N GLU A 345 -6.15 22.07 -27.46
CA GLU A 345 -7.32 22.82 -27.92
C GLU A 345 -8.64 22.19 -27.48
N THR A 346 -8.69 20.88 -27.29
CA THR A 346 -9.90 20.12 -26.92
C THR A 346 -9.95 19.74 -25.45
N ARG A 347 -8.93 20.08 -24.68
CA ARG A 347 -8.83 19.68 -23.24
C ARG A 347 -10.02 20.14 -22.40
N GLU A 348 -10.52 21.35 -22.67
CA GLU A 348 -11.62 21.90 -21.89
C GLU A 348 -12.94 21.20 -22.18
N GLU A 349 -13.21 20.86 -23.44
CA GLU A 349 -14.39 20.10 -23.85
C GLU A 349 -14.35 18.66 -23.27
N VAL A 350 -13.20 18.02 -23.32
CA VAL A 350 -13.00 16.68 -22.73
C VAL A 350 -13.22 16.73 -21.24
N ARG A 351 -12.62 17.69 -20.52
CA ARG A 351 -12.83 17.88 -19.09
C ARG A 351 -14.31 18.09 -18.76
N ALA A 352 -15.00 18.95 -19.50
CA ALA A 352 -16.42 19.21 -19.30
C ALA A 352 -17.28 17.95 -19.53
N LEU A 353 -16.95 17.13 -20.54
CA LEU A 353 -17.62 15.87 -20.78
C LEU A 353 -17.42 14.88 -19.64
N VAL A 354 -16.17 14.72 -19.19
CA VAL A 354 -15.83 13.83 -18.07
C VAL A 354 -16.52 14.29 -16.79
N THR A 355 -16.55 15.59 -16.51
CA THR A 355 -17.29 16.16 -15.36
C THR A 355 -18.74 15.71 -15.38
N LYS A 356 -19.45 15.94 -16.50
CA LYS A 356 -20.86 15.58 -16.65
C LYS A 356 -21.07 14.07 -16.47
N PHE A 357 -20.17 13.26 -17.02
CA PHE A 357 -20.24 11.81 -16.92
C PHE A 357 -20.12 11.34 -15.47
N ILE A 358 -19.10 11.80 -14.75
CA ILE A 358 -18.86 11.39 -13.35
C ILE A 358 -20.00 11.88 -12.45
N GLU A 359 -20.41 13.15 -12.57
CA GLU A 359 -21.51 13.69 -11.79
C GLU A 359 -22.81 12.92 -12.05
N ALA A 360 -23.12 12.60 -13.30
CA ALA A 360 -24.32 11.82 -13.65
C ALA A 360 -24.27 10.41 -13.05
N LYS A 361 -23.09 9.80 -12.97
CA LYS A 361 -22.90 8.48 -12.37
C LYS A 361 -23.02 8.51 -10.84
N VAL A 362 -22.34 9.45 -10.20
CA VAL A 362 -22.27 9.52 -8.73
C VAL A 362 -23.58 10.04 -8.13
N PHE A 363 -24.22 11.04 -8.75
CA PHE A 363 -25.48 11.60 -8.25
C PHE A 363 -26.73 10.91 -8.80
N ALA A 364 -26.57 9.85 -9.61
CA ALA A 364 -27.73 9.04 -10.01
C ALA A 364 -28.37 8.45 -8.74
N LYS A 365 -29.63 8.82 -8.48
CA LYS A 365 -30.40 8.15 -7.42
C LYS A 365 -30.47 6.67 -7.76
N ALA A 366 -30.14 5.81 -6.79
CA ALA A 366 -30.46 4.40 -6.94
C ALA A 366 -31.93 4.28 -7.39
N PRO A 367 -32.25 3.43 -8.38
CA PRO A 367 -33.63 3.21 -8.72
C PRO A 367 -34.38 2.80 -7.44
N ASP A 368 -35.42 3.54 -7.09
CA ASP A 368 -36.30 3.15 -6.00
C ASP A 368 -36.67 1.69 -6.24
N ASN A 369 -36.19 0.79 -5.37
CA ASN A 369 -36.63 -0.59 -5.37
C ASN A 369 -38.15 -0.55 -5.07
N ALA A 370 -38.94 -0.41 -6.12
CA ALA A 370 -40.37 -0.51 -6.06
C ALA A 370 -40.74 -1.97 -5.82
N GLY A 371 -41.23 -2.24 -4.62
CA GLY A 371 -42.12 -3.35 -4.29
C GLY A 371 -41.45 -4.71 -4.05
#